data_41076e45b7fc42c140a2bcdcdfa79275
#
_entry.id   41076e45b7fc42c140a2bcdcdfa79275
#
_cell.length_a   1.000
_cell.length_b   1.000
_cell.length_c   1.000
_cell.angle_alpha   90.00
_cell.angle_beta   90.00
_cell.angle_gamma   90.00
#
_symmetry.space_group_name_H-M   'P 1'
#
loop_
_entity.id
_entity.type
_entity.pdbx_description
1 polymer ?
#
loop_
_entity_poly.entity_id
_entity_poly.type
_entity_poly.pdbx_seq_one_letter_code
_entity_poly.pdbx_strand_id
1 'polypeptide(L)'
;MNEQMVQESVIPASGRQTVLLARVLTLLLPAIVGLYGLYQGVQQVLWPAQVAAVAPDDKVQIVALGGLMSGIAGTIALPVGAAISDRTHSRWGRRTPWLLATSLVVLVSCAGLGLTSSVPLMLFFFALQGLFANWYQGVIYAVIPDRVPQSHRGVASTVVGLGLPLGILIFVNLVARMSQVAGYLLVGNFLVVSTMVFVLAAKEGPATPAVPIRSQESSEQAASAVRSRRSGPAEALSFFAAFCSWDFSMAFFSRLVVFFGFFTMSALNFYIMSDFIGAESLPKGNVAAAVATLATVSTGCQVIAVLIFGKLADILDRRKLIVGLAALGLAIAFAVPMVSPTWTGMIIYHVIAGACMGVYFAVDVAVMSLVLPDAQHAGRDLGVLAIATSVPAMLAGLVGSLLLSATGTYASVFVFGMVCSVLGGIGTLLIRAVR
;
A
#
# COMPACT_ATOMS: atom_id res chain seq x y z
N MET A 1 -49.71 20.71 39.48
CA MET A 1 -48.37 20.96 40.03
C MET A 1 -47.50 19.78 39.63
N ASN A 2 -46.46 20.04 38.78
CA ASN A 2 -45.40 19.14 38.31
C ASN A 2 -45.70 18.09 37.22
N GLU A 3 -45.93 18.58 36.02
CA GLU A 3 -45.50 17.90 34.76
C GLU A 3 -44.41 18.72 34.07
N GLN A 4 -43.38 19.03 34.77
CA GLN A 4 -42.16 19.64 34.21
C GLN A 4 -40.96 18.94 34.89
N MET A 5 -40.50 17.89 34.33
CA MET A 5 -39.10 17.41 34.35
C MET A 5 -39.07 16.00 33.74
N VAL A 6 -38.64 15.93 32.57
CA VAL A 6 -37.56 15.15 31.97
C VAL A 6 -37.68 15.30 30.46
N GLN A 7 -37.24 16.43 29.97
CA GLN A 7 -36.88 16.58 28.57
C GLN A 7 -35.45 16.13 28.42
N GLU A 8 -35.26 14.78 28.59
CA GLU A 8 -34.04 14.13 28.10
C GLU A 8 -33.99 14.38 26.60
N SER A 9 -32.97 15.07 26.15
CA SER A 9 -32.69 15.37 24.75
C SER A 9 -32.55 14.05 23.95
N VAL A 10 -33.67 13.55 23.45
CA VAL A 10 -33.71 12.43 22.53
C VAL A 10 -33.08 12.88 21.22
N ILE A 11 -31.77 12.68 21.07
CA ILE A 11 -31.10 12.83 19.77
C ILE A 11 -31.87 11.93 18.80
N PRO A 12 -32.41 12.46 17.70
CA PRO A 12 -33.17 11.67 16.72
C PRO A 12 -32.28 10.52 16.23
N ALA A 13 -32.86 9.36 15.93
CA ALA A 13 -32.12 8.14 15.56
C ALA A 13 -31.13 8.36 14.41
N SER A 14 -31.41 9.28 13.48
CA SER A 14 -30.52 9.76 12.43
C SER A 14 -29.28 10.47 12.99
N GLY A 15 -29.44 11.29 14.02
CA GLY A 15 -28.31 11.98 14.66
C GLY A 15 -27.38 11.03 15.41
N ARG A 16 -27.90 10.00 16.09
CA ARG A 16 -27.07 8.98 16.76
C ARG A 16 -26.26 8.15 15.76
N GLN A 17 -26.82 7.80 14.61
CA GLN A 17 -26.11 7.08 13.54
C GLN A 17 -24.99 7.92 12.94
N THR A 18 -25.22 9.20 12.70
CA THR A 18 -24.22 10.14 12.15
C THR A 18 -23.04 10.32 13.12
N VAL A 19 -23.31 10.48 14.43
CA VAL A 19 -22.26 10.59 15.46
C VAL A 19 -21.45 9.30 15.57
N LEU A 20 -22.09 8.14 15.52
CA LEU A 20 -21.40 6.86 15.56
C LEU A 20 -20.50 6.65 14.34
N LEU A 21 -20.99 7.01 13.15
CA LEU A 21 -20.24 6.94 11.90
C LEU A 21 -19.01 7.86 11.92
N ALA A 22 -19.22 9.14 12.30
CA ALA A 22 -18.12 10.09 12.44
C ALA A 22 -17.05 9.58 13.41
N ARG A 23 -17.46 9.00 14.54
CA ARG A 23 -16.56 8.40 15.53
C ARG A 23 -15.77 7.23 14.97
N VAL A 24 -16.41 6.33 14.22
CA VAL A 24 -15.71 5.20 13.56
C VAL A 24 -14.67 5.71 12.57
N LEU A 25 -15.01 6.66 11.70
CA LEU A 25 -14.11 7.19 10.67
C LEU A 25 -12.94 7.98 11.27
N THR A 26 -13.18 8.82 12.28
CA THR A 26 -12.12 9.59 12.95
C THR A 26 -11.12 8.70 13.69
N LEU A 27 -11.60 7.62 14.30
CA LEU A 27 -10.74 6.68 15.02
C LEU A 27 -10.05 5.66 14.10
N LEU A 28 -10.63 5.40 12.93
CA LEU A 28 -10.03 4.55 11.91
C LEU A 28 -8.77 5.19 11.31
N LEU A 29 -8.77 6.52 11.11
CA LEU A 29 -7.65 7.24 10.51
C LEU A 29 -6.31 7.02 11.24
N PRO A 30 -6.17 7.22 12.57
CA PRO A 30 -4.92 6.94 13.26
C PRO A 30 -4.45 5.49 13.13
N ALA A 31 -5.36 4.51 13.13
CA ALA A 31 -5.00 3.10 12.98
C ALA A 31 -4.45 2.81 11.56
N ILE A 32 -5.05 3.39 10.53
CA ILE A 32 -4.57 3.29 9.14
C ILE A 32 -3.25 4.04 8.96
N VAL A 33 -3.12 5.25 9.52
CA VAL A 33 -1.86 6.03 9.50
C VAL A 33 -0.75 5.26 10.22
N GLY A 34 -1.04 4.61 11.35
CA GLY A 34 -0.09 3.76 12.07
C GLY A 34 0.37 2.56 11.24
N LEU A 35 -0.55 1.90 10.54
CA LEU A 35 -0.23 0.78 9.65
C LEU A 35 0.69 1.21 8.50
N TYR A 36 0.35 2.29 7.80
CA TYR A 36 1.19 2.79 6.71
C TYR A 36 2.48 3.43 7.21
N GLY A 37 2.46 4.06 8.38
CA GLY A 37 3.65 4.55 9.06
C GLY A 37 4.63 3.42 9.40
N LEU A 38 4.12 2.29 9.88
CA LEU A 38 4.89 1.08 10.09
C LEU A 38 5.53 0.59 8.78
N TYR A 39 4.73 0.39 7.72
CA TYR A 39 5.25 -0.08 6.44
C TYR A 39 6.33 0.85 5.90
N GLN A 40 6.06 2.13 5.82
CA GLN A 40 6.96 3.08 5.18
C GLN A 40 8.18 3.41 6.05
N GLY A 41 7.99 3.59 7.36
CA GLY A 41 9.10 3.85 8.27
C GLY A 41 10.08 2.68 8.37
N VAL A 42 9.55 1.45 8.40
CA VAL A 42 10.39 0.24 8.42
C VAL A 42 11.06 0.04 7.07
N GLN A 43 10.33 0.02 5.97
CA GLN A 43 10.87 -0.35 4.66
C GLN A 43 11.82 0.70 4.06
N GLN A 44 11.55 1.98 4.26
CA GLN A 44 12.38 3.03 3.66
C GLN A 44 13.60 3.43 4.50
N VAL A 45 13.53 3.27 5.83
CA VAL A 45 14.57 3.80 6.72
C VAL A 45 15.13 2.71 7.65
N LEU A 46 14.31 2.13 8.53
CA LEU A 46 14.81 1.30 9.62
C LEU A 46 15.47 0.00 9.12
N TRP A 47 14.77 -0.73 8.25
CA TRP A 47 15.25 -2.00 7.72
C TRP A 47 16.54 -1.86 6.89
N PRO A 48 16.62 -0.99 5.86
CA PRO A 48 17.85 -0.86 5.09
C PRO A 48 19.01 -0.27 5.91
N ALA A 49 18.75 0.63 6.86
CA ALA A 49 19.78 1.16 7.75
C ALA A 49 20.35 0.07 8.68
N GLN A 50 19.49 -0.79 9.23
CA GLN A 50 19.89 -1.90 10.08
C GLN A 50 20.72 -2.93 9.31
N VAL A 51 20.27 -3.33 8.13
CA VAL A 51 20.99 -4.29 7.28
C VAL A 51 22.35 -3.74 6.86
N ALA A 52 22.44 -2.45 6.50
CA ALA A 52 23.71 -1.80 6.18
C ALA A 52 24.70 -1.79 7.35
N ALA A 53 24.19 -1.68 8.59
CA ALA A 53 25.03 -1.68 9.79
C ALA A 53 25.51 -3.09 10.19
N VAL A 54 24.69 -4.14 9.96
CA VAL A 54 24.96 -5.52 10.39
C VAL A 54 25.73 -6.32 9.33
N ALA A 55 25.39 -6.13 8.06
CA ALA A 55 25.97 -6.89 6.94
C ALA A 55 26.22 -5.97 5.74
N PRO A 56 27.22 -5.09 5.80
CA PRO A 56 27.48 -4.08 4.77
C PRO A 56 27.79 -4.69 3.38
N ASP A 57 28.43 -5.85 3.32
CA ASP A 57 28.83 -6.50 2.08
C ASP A 57 27.64 -7.15 1.35
N ASP A 58 26.68 -7.71 2.09
CA ASP A 58 25.50 -8.41 1.56
C ASP A 58 24.20 -7.62 1.69
N LYS A 59 24.28 -6.32 1.99
CA LYS A 59 23.14 -5.49 2.36
C LYS A 59 22.00 -5.50 1.34
N VAL A 60 22.32 -5.45 0.05
CA VAL A 60 21.33 -5.42 -1.03
C VAL A 60 20.61 -6.76 -1.15
N GLN A 61 21.34 -7.87 -1.06
CA GLN A 61 20.80 -9.23 -1.13
C GLN A 61 19.88 -9.52 0.06
N ILE A 62 20.28 -9.11 1.27
CA ILE A 62 19.49 -9.31 2.50
C ILE A 62 18.21 -8.49 2.46
N VAL A 63 18.27 -7.22 2.01
CA VAL A 63 17.06 -6.39 1.84
C VAL A 63 16.14 -6.99 0.78
N ALA A 64 16.69 -7.48 -0.32
CA ALA A 64 15.93 -8.15 -1.38
C ALA A 64 15.22 -9.41 -0.87
N LEU A 65 15.95 -10.26 -0.13
CA LEU A 65 15.41 -11.49 0.46
C LEU A 65 14.32 -11.19 1.49
N GLY A 66 14.54 -10.22 2.39
CA GLY A 66 13.56 -9.79 3.37
C GLY A 66 12.28 -9.26 2.70
N GLY A 67 12.42 -8.43 1.68
CA GLY A 67 11.30 -7.92 0.89
C GLY A 67 10.49 -9.03 0.22
N LEU A 68 11.18 -10.01 -0.37
CA LEU A 68 10.55 -11.18 -0.98
C LEU A 68 9.79 -12.03 0.04
N MET A 69 10.42 -12.38 1.17
CA MET A 69 9.79 -13.16 2.25
C MET A 69 8.56 -12.44 2.83
N SER A 70 8.69 -11.15 3.13
CA SER A 70 7.59 -10.31 3.63
C SER A 70 6.47 -10.16 2.60
N GLY A 71 6.80 -10.01 1.32
CA GLY A 71 5.84 -9.90 0.22
C GLY A 71 5.03 -11.17 0.00
N ILE A 72 5.67 -12.34 -0.02
CA ILE A 72 4.99 -13.65 -0.12
C ILE A 72 4.06 -13.84 1.08
N ALA A 73 4.59 -13.66 2.30
CA ALA A 73 3.84 -13.79 3.53
C ALA A 73 2.61 -12.84 3.54
N GLY A 74 2.81 -11.59 3.12
CA GLY A 74 1.75 -10.58 3.07
C GLY A 74 0.65 -10.88 2.05
N THR A 75 1.02 -11.38 0.88
CA THR A 75 0.07 -11.75 -0.18
C THR A 75 -0.91 -12.83 0.29
N ILE A 76 -0.43 -13.77 1.11
CA ILE A 76 -1.26 -14.83 1.70
C ILE A 76 -2.04 -14.29 2.91
N ALA A 77 -1.38 -13.52 3.77
CA ALA A 77 -1.92 -13.09 5.06
C ALA A 77 -3.13 -12.16 4.92
N LEU A 78 -3.15 -11.28 3.93
CA LEU A 78 -4.20 -10.29 3.76
C LEU A 78 -5.58 -10.93 3.52
N PRO A 79 -5.80 -11.81 2.52
CA PRO A 79 -7.09 -12.46 2.31
C PRO A 79 -7.40 -13.51 3.38
N VAL A 80 -6.41 -14.25 3.86
CA VAL A 80 -6.59 -15.27 4.90
C VAL A 80 -7.01 -14.62 6.21
N GLY A 81 -6.37 -13.51 6.58
CA GLY A 81 -6.70 -12.76 7.79
C GLY A 81 -8.13 -12.23 7.79
N ALA A 82 -8.56 -11.64 6.67
CA ALA A 82 -9.93 -11.20 6.50
C ALA A 82 -10.92 -12.38 6.65
N ALA A 83 -10.66 -13.50 5.95
CA ALA A 83 -11.52 -14.68 5.97
C ALA A 83 -11.61 -15.36 7.35
N ILE A 84 -10.52 -15.44 8.11
CA ILE A 84 -10.51 -15.99 9.47
C ILE A 84 -11.30 -15.07 10.40
N SER A 85 -11.11 -13.75 10.29
CA SER A 85 -11.85 -12.81 11.12
C SER A 85 -13.36 -12.82 10.82
N ASP A 86 -13.77 -13.13 9.58
CA ASP A 86 -15.19 -13.29 9.19
C ASP A 86 -15.87 -14.47 9.91
N ARG A 87 -15.14 -15.53 10.17
CA ARG A 87 -15.64 -16.76 10.83
C ARG A 87 -15.56 -16.69 12.35
N THR A 88 -14.96 -15.65 12.90
CA THR A 88 -14.75 -15.52 14.34
C THR A 88 -16.02 -15.05 15.04
N HIS A 89 -16.43 -15.78 16.08
CA HIS A 89 -17.53 -15.44 16.97
C HIS A 89 -16.97 -15.16 18.36
N SER A 90 -16.89 -13.88 18.74
CA SER A 90 -16.36 -13.45 20.02
C SER A 90 -17.29 -12.46 20.70
N ARG A 91 -17.30 -12.48 22.05
CA ARG A 91 -18.00 -11.47 22.87
C ARG A 91 -17.48 -10.04 22.67
N TRP A 92 -16.27 -9.90 22.11
CA TRP A 92 -15.65 -8.61 21.83
C TRP A 92 -15.90 -8.14 20.39
N GLY A 93 -16.75 -8.86 19.65
CA GLY A 93 -16.96 -8.63 18.23
C GLY A 93 -16.13 -9.58 17.35
N ARG A 94 -16.32 -9.46 16.05
CA ARG A 94 -15.72 -10.33 15.03
C ARG A 94 -14.29 -9.90 14.68
N ARG A 95 -14.04 -8.59 14.59
CA ARG A 95 -12.77 -7.98 14.15
C ARG A 95 -11.82 -7.66 15.29
N THR A 96 -12.37 -7.22 16.43
CA THR A 96 -11.62 -6.73 17.59
C THR A 96 -10.50 -7.66 18.07
N PRO A 97 -10.71 -8.98 18.30
CA PRO A 97 -9.64 -9.84 18.84
C PRO A 97 -8.46 -9.96 17.85
N TRP A 98 -8.74 -9.98 16.55
CA TRP A 98 -7.69 -10.06 15.53
C TRP A 98 -6.91 -8.79 15.38
N LEU A 99 -7.57 -7.61 15.43
CA LEU A 99 -6.87 -6.32 15.41
C LEU A 99 -5.89 -6.19 16.57
N LEU A 100 -6.31 -6.57 17.78
CA LEU A 100 -5.43 -6.53 18.96
C LEU A 100 -4.31 -7.57 18.88
N ALA A 101 -4.62 -8.81 18.56
CA ALA A 101 -3.63 -9.89 18.50
C ALA A 101 -2.55 -9.59 17.44
N THR A 102 -2.96 -9.21 16.23
CA THR A 102 -2.01 -8.94 15.14
C THR A 102 -1.17 -7.71 15.42
N SER A 103 -1.74 -6.63 15.98
CA SER A 103 -0.97 -5.43 16.36
C SER A 103 0.07 -5.72 17.45
N LEU A 104 -0.26 -6.59 18.43
CA LEU A 104 0.70 -7.02 19.46
C LEU A 104 1.83 -7.87 18.87
N VAL A 105 1.53 -8.81 17.97
CA VAL A 105 2.57 -9.60 17.30
C VAL A 105 3.48 -8.70 16.45
N VAL A 106 2.91 -7.69 15.77
CA VAL A 106 3.70 -6.69 15.04
C VAL A 106 4.62 -5.93 15.99
N LEU A 107 4.13 -5.50 17.16
CA LEU A 107 4.98 -4.83 18.17
C LEU A 107 6.12 -5.73 18.65
N VAL A 108 5.84 -7.01 18.96
CA VAL A 108 6.88 -7.99 19.35
C VAL A 108 7.89 -8.19 18.23
N SER A 109 7.44 -8.27 16.99
CA SER A 109 8.32 -8.39 15.82
C SER A 109 9.20 -7.15 15.65
N CYS A 110 8.65 -5.95 15.82
CA CYS A 110 9.40 -4.70 15.82
C CYS A 110 10.44 -4.63 16.96
N ALA A 111 10.07 -5.07 18.15
CA ALA A 111 11.01 -5.16 19.26
C ALA A 111 12.14 -6.17 18.97
N GLY A 112 11.79 -7.34 18.42
CA GLY A 112 12.76 -8.35 17.97
C GLY A 112 13.72 -7.81 16.93
N LEU A 113 13.22 -7.08 15.90
CA LEU A 113 14.05 -6.39 14.92
C LEU A 113 14.99 -5.39 15.57
N GLY A 114 14.47 -4.52 16.43
CA GLY A 114 15.27 -3.48 17.07
C GLY A 114 16.40 -4.02 17.96
N LEU A 115 16.21 -5.19 18.57
CA LEU A 115 17.15 -5.75 19.54
C LEU A 115 18.12 -6.78 18.96
N THR A 116 17.89 -7.29 17.74
CA THR A 116 18.75 -8.30 17.14
C THR A 116 19.75 -7.72 16.15
N SER A 117 20.96 -8.30 16.13
CA SER A 117 22.00 -8.08 15.13
C SER A 117 22.31 -9.36 14.30
N SER A 118 21.54 -10.43 14.48
CA SER A 118 21.69 -11.67 13.72
C SER A 118 20.85 -11.64 12.46
N VAL A 119 21.47 -11.74 11.29
CA VAL A 119 20.78 -11.71 9.98
C VAL A 119 19.63 -12.71 9.90
N PRO A 120 19.75 -13.99 10.30
CA PRO A 120 18.63 -14.93 10.28
C PRO A 120 17.44 -14.49 11.14
N LEU A 121 17.71 -13.95 12.35
CA LEU A 121 16.66 -13.44 13.23
C LEU A 121 16.04 -12.15 12.70
N MET A 122 16.83 -11.29 12.08
CA MET A 122 16.33 -10.08 11.40
C MET A 122 15.35 -10.47 10.28
N LEU A 123 15.72 -11.41 9.41
CA LEU A 123 14.85 -11.92 8.34
C LEU A 123 13.57 -12.55 8.89
N PHE A 124 13.69 -13.34 9.96
CA PHE A 124 12.54 -13.96 10.62
C PHE A 124 11.56 -12.91 11.16
N PHE A 125 12.04 -11.94 11.96
CA PHE A 125 11.18 -10.91 12.53
C PHE A 125 10.62 -9.97 11.46
N PHE A 126 11.37 -9.69 10.40
CA PHE A 126 10.88 -8.86 9.29
C PHE A 126 9.76 -9.57 8.50
N ALA A 127 9.91 -10.86 8.22
CA ALA A 127 8.87 -11.67 7.60
C ALA A 127 7.63 -11.80 8.51
N LEU A 128 7.84 -12.02 9.81
CA LEU A 128 6.76 -12.09 10.81
C LEU A 128 5.99 -10.76 10.90
N GLN A 129 6.70 -9.64 10.93
CA GLN A 129 6.12 -8.30 10.91
C GLN A 129 5.29 -8.10 9.62
N GLY A 130 5.83 -8.46 8.45
CA GLY A 130 5.12 -8.38 7.17
C GLY A 130 3.85 -9.23 7.15
N LEU A 131 3.92 -10.48 7.64
CA LEU A 131 2.79 -11.40 7.73
C LEU A 131 1.65 -10.79 8.56
N PHE A 132 1.94 -10.39 9.79
CA PHE A 132 0.91 -9.92 10.72
C PHE A 132 0.43 -8.49 10.45
N ALA A 133 1.26 -7.62 9.87
CA ALA A 133 0.83 -6.31 9.41
C ALA A 133 -0.15 -6.41 8.22
N ASN A 134 0.08 -7.32 7.27
CA ASN A 134 -0.87 -7.58 6.19
C ASN A 134 -2.15 -8.28 6.68
N TRP A 135 -2.04 -9.18 7.65
CA TRP A 135 -3.22 -9.73 8.31
C TRP A 135 -4.06 -8.63 8.97
N TYR A 136 -3.41 -7.77 9.76
CA TYR A 136 -4.04 -6.59 10.34
C TYR A 136 -4.74 -5.73 9.28
N GLN A 137 -4.06 -5.47 8.16
CA GLN A 137 -4.62 -4.71 7.04
C GLN A 137 -5.90 -5.34 6.48
N GLY A 138 -5.92 -6.64 6.27
CA GLY A 138 -7.12 -7.35 5.82
C GLY A 138 -8.30 -7.21 6.79
N VAL A 139 -8.03 -7.28 8.08
CA VAL A 139 -9.06 -7.15 9.12
C VAL A 139 -9.56 -5.72 9.25
N ILE A 140 -8.66 -4.72 9.29
CA ILE A 140 -9.05 -3.30 9.46
C ILE A 140 -9.83 -2.78 8.25
N TYR A 141 -9.50 -3.23 7.03
CA TYR A 141 -10.23 -2.86 5.82
C TYR A 141 -11.64 -3.47 5.79
N ALA A 142 -11.82 -4.67 6.34
CA ALA A 142 -13.11 -5.31 6.45
C ALA A 142 -14.07 -4.59 7.44
N VAL A 143 -13.55 -3.73 8.31
CA VAL A 143 -14.40 -2.85 9.18
C VAL A 143 -15.26 -1.90 8.35
N ILE A 144 -14.78 -1.47 7.17
CA ILE A 144 -15.49 -0.47 6.34
C ILE A 144 -16.83 -1.02 5.84
N PRO A 145 -16.89 -2.14 5.09
CA PRO A 145 -18.16 -2.69 4.65
C PRO A 145 -19.06 -3.14 5.81
N ASP A 146 -18.48 -3.50 6.98
CA ASP A 146 -19.22 -3.97 8.14
C ASP A 146 -19.92 -2.82 8.90
N ARG A 147 -19.31 -1.62 8.94
CA ARG A 147 -19.75 -0.53 9.82
C ARG A 147 -20.12 0.76 9.10
N VAL A 148 -19.74 0.90 7.82
CA VAL A 148 -19.99 2.12 7.05
C VAL A 148 -21.10 1.87 6.04
N PRO A 149 -22.22 2.60 6.12
CA PRO A 149 -23.29 2.54 5.13
C PRO A 149 -22.80 2.84 3.72
N GLN A 150 -23.44 2.25 2.71
CA GLN A 150 -23.05 2.43 1.30
C GLN A 150 -22.91 3.90 0.88
N SER A 151 -23.83 4.77 1.36
CA SER A 151 -23.82 6.21 1.08
C SER A 151 -22.58 6.96 1.59
N HIS A 152 -21.85 6.40 2.58
CA HIS A 152 -20.70 7.06 3.20
C HIS A 152 -19.37 6.32 2.90
N ARG A 153 -19.38 5.26 2.09
CA ARG A 153 -18.17 4.51 1.74
C ARG A 153 -17.14 5.35 0.99
N GLY A 154 -17.58 6.37 0.24
CA GLY A 154 -16.68 7.33 -0.40
C GLY A 154 -15.82 8.08 0.63
N VAL A 155 -16.42 8.54 1.72
CA VAL A 155 -15.69 9.20 2.82
C VAL A 155 -14.73 8.23 3.50
N ALA A 156 -15.16 6.99 3.74
CA ALA A 156 -14.30 5.96 4.31
C ALA A 156 -13.09 5.66 3.41
N SER A 157 -13.29 5.58 2.10
CA SER A 157 -12.20 5.41 1.13
C SER A 157 -11.20 6.57 1.16
N THR A 158 -11.69 7.81 1.35
CA THR A 158 -10.83 8.99 1.53
C THR A 158 -9.98 8.87 2.80
N VAL A 159 -10.58 8.44 3.91
CA VAL A 159 -9.87 8.20 5.19
C VAL A 159 -8.75 7.17 5.01
N VAL A 160 -9.04 6.06 4.33
CA VAL A 160 -8.02 5.04 4.03
C VAL A 160 -6.94 5.60 3.10
N GLY A 161 -7.33 6.33 2.06
CA GLY A 161 -6.41 6.93 1.10
C GLY A 161 -5.44 7.95 1.72
N LEU A 162 -5.86 8.67 2.77
CA LEU A 162 -4.99 9.57 3.53
C LEU A 162 -3.96 8.84 4.40
N GLY A 163 -4.17 7.55 4.69
CA GLY A 163 -3.28 6.78 5.54
C GLY A 163 -1.85 6.70 5.02
N LEU A 164 -1.67 6.41 3.74
CA LEU A 164 -0.34 6.29 3.13
C LEU A 164 0.45 7.61 3.14
N PRO A 165 -0.06 8.72 2.60
CA PRO A 165 0.69 9.98 2.61
C PRO A 165 0.96 10.50 4.03
N LEU A 166 0.00 10.41 4.95
CA LEU A 166 0.21 10.81 6.35
C LEU A 166 1.20 9.88 7.05
N GLY A 167 1.13 8.57 6.80
CA GLY A 167 2.09 7.60 7.31
C GLY A 167 3.52 7.93 6.90
N ILE A 168 3.75 8.25 5.61
CA ILE A 168 5.06 8.70 5.11
C ILE A 168 5.49 10.01 5.79
N LEU A 169 4.67 11.05 5.70
CA LEU A 169 5.01 12.38 6.20
C LEU A 169 5.34 12.40 7.68
N ILE A 170 4.64 11.61 8.49
CA ILE A 170 4.84 11.58 9.94
C ILE A 170 5.96 10.60 10.30
N PHE A 171 5.80 9.32 9.96
CA PHE A 171 6.63 8.27 10.54
C PHE A 171 7.98 8.12 9.87
N VAL A 172 8.11 8.30 8.55
CA VAL A 172 9.42 8.24 7.89
C VAL A 172 10.31 9.36 8.42
N ASN A 173 9.77 10.58 8.60
CA ASN A 173 10.51 11.70 9.16
C ASN A 173 10.86 11.51 10.66
N LEU A 174 9.97 10.85 11.41
CA LEU A 174 10.17 10.66 12.85
C LEU A 174 11.24 9.59 13.11
N VAL A 175 11.12 8.42 12.45
CA VAL A 175 12.08 7.32 12.63
C VAL A 175 13.48 7.66 12.10
N ALA A 176 13.58 8.50 11.06
CA ALA A 176 14.86 8.94 10.50
C ALA A 176 15.72 9.77 11.50
N ARG A 177 15.12 10.26 12.57
CA ARG A 177 15.79 11.08 13.62
C ARG A 177 15.98 10.32 14.93
N MET A 178 15.59 9.07 14.99
CA MET A 178 15.62 8.25 16.21
C MET A 178 16.68 7.16 16.07
N SER A 179 17.07 6.59 17.22
CA SER A 179 17.85 5.35 17.22
C SER A 179 17.00 4.21 16.64
N GLN A 180 17.67 3.21 16.08
CA GLN A 180 17.03 2.05 15.45
C GLN A 180 15.98 1.39 16.37
N VAL A 181 16.36 1.07 17.61
CA VAL A 181 15.45 0.44 18.59
C VAL A 181 14.23 1.33 18.87
N ALA A 182 14.47 2.63 19.12
CA ALA A 182 13.41 3.57 19.39
C ALA A 182 12.46 3.74 18.19
N GLY A 183 12.99 3.75 16.96
CA GLY A 183 12.21 3.82 15.73
C GLY A 183 11.27 2.62 15.56
N TYR A 184 11.78 1.40 15.71
CA TYR A 184 10.95 0.18 15.66
C TYR A 184 9.87 0.16 16.74
N LEU A 185 10.23 0.49 17.98
CA LEU A 185 9.29 0.55 19.09
C LEU A 185 8.23 1.64 18.89
N LEU A 186 8.61 2.79 18.33
CA LEU A 186 7.67 3.87 18.05
C LEU A 186 6.56 3.41 17.10
N VAL A 187 6.92 2.85 15.94
CA VAL A 187 5.92 2.45 14.93
C VAL A 187 5.07 1.28 15.41
N GLY A 188 5.66 0.31 16.11
CA GLY A 188 4.93 -0.80 16.71
C GLY A 188 3.97 -0.37 17.82
N ASN A 189 4.44 0.46 18.78
CA ASN A 189 3.59 0.97 19.85
C ASN A 189 2.47 1.87 19.33
N PHE A 190 2.75 2.73 18.34
CA PHE A 190 1.71 3.58 17.78
C PHE A 190 0.59 2.76 17.14
N LEU A 191 0.92 1.69 16.41
CA LEU A 191 -0.08 0.78 15.85
C LEU A 191 -0.93 0.14 16.95
N VAL A 192 -0.31 -0.35 18.03
CA VAL A 192 -1.05 -0.95 19.15
C VAL A 192 -1.94 0.07 19.85
N VAL A 193 -1.41 1.26 20.18
CA VAL A 193 -2.15 2.30 20.90
C VAL A 193 -3.32 2.80 20.07
N SER A 194 -3.10 3.12 18.79
CA SER A 194 -4.17 3.57 17.88
C SER A 194 -5.24 2.49 17.69
N THR A 195 -4.85 1.22 17.59
CA THR A 195 -5.77 0.09 17.55
C THR A 195 -6.56 -0.04 18.84
N MET A 196 -5.91 0.07 20.00
CA MET A 196 -6.57 0.01 21.30
C MET A 196 -7.59 1.13 21.46
N VAL A 197 -7.23 2.37 21.10
CA VAL A 197 -8.15 3.52 21.10
C VAL A 197 -9.32 3.27 20.15
N PHE A 198 -9.08 2.76 18.95
CA PHE A 198 -10.13 2.40 18.00
C PHE A 198 -11.10 1.37 18.58
N VAL A 199 -10.59 0.27 19.13
CA VAL A 199 -11.38 -0.83 19.67
C VAL A 199 -12.19 -0.41 20.91
N LEU A 200 -11.58 0.34 21.82
CA LEU A 200 -12.25 0.78 23.06
C LEU A 200 -13.30 1.84 22.81
N ALA A 201 -13.03 2.77 21.90
CA ALA A 201 -13.91 3.89 21.63
C ALA A 201 -14.97 3.57 20.55
N ALA A 202 -14.66 2.74 19.56
CA ALA A 202 -15.59 2.29 18.53
C ALA A 202 -16.04 0.83 18.79
N LYS A 203 -16.53 0.55 20.01
CA LYS A 203 -16.90 -0.80 20.44
C LYS A 203 -17.71 -1.55 19.38
N GLU A 204 -17.26 -2.75 19.06
CA GLU A 204 -18.00 -3.70 18.24
C GLU A 204 -19.03 -4.39 19.13
N GLY A 205 -20.31 -4.45 18.69
CA GLY A 205 -21.31 -5.25 19.39
C GLY A 205 -20.94 -6.74 19.37
N PRO A 206 -21.52 -7.56 20.26
CA PRO A 206 -21.36 -9.02 20.20
C PRO A 206 -21.66 -9.50 18.77
N ALA A 207 -20.85 -10.42 18.26
CA ALA A 207 -21.07 -10.96 16.93
C ALA A 207 -22.45 -11.66 16.89
N THR A 208 -23.44 -10.96 16.36
CA THR A 208 -24.73 -11.57 16.07
C THR A 208 -24.50 -12.56 14.94
N PRO A 209 -24.99 -13.83 15.06
CA PRO A 209 -24.95 -14.74 13.93
C PRO A 209 -25.54 -14.02 12.72
N ALA A 210 -24.82 -14.00 11.61
CA ALA A 210 -25.30 -13.37 10.40
C ALA A 210 -26.65 -13.99 10.05
N VAL A 211 -27.73 -13.26 10.30
CA VAL A 211 -29.03 -13.61 9.73
C VAL A 211 -28.82 -13.52 8.23
N PRO A 212 -29.00 -14.61 7.47
CA PRO A 212 -28.87 -14.54 6.04
C PRO A 212 -29.88 -13.52 5.56
N ILE A 213 -29.40 -12.35 5.12
CA ILE A 213 -30.27 -11.39 4.43
C ILE A 213 -30.72 -12.11 3.17
N ARG A 214 -31.92 -12.65 3.21
CA ARG A 214 -32.62 -13.22 2.08
C ARG A 214 -33.06 -12.10 1.15
N SER A 215 -32.11 -11.47 0.48
CA SER A 215 -32.39 -10.77 -0.75
C SER A 215 -32.39 -11.83 -1.85
N GLN A 216 -33.47 -11.89 -2.62
CA GLN A 216 -33.64 -12.87 -3.70
C GLN A 216 -32.51 -12.83 -4.75
N GLU A 217 -31.81 -11.73 -4.87
CA GLU A 217 -30.60 -11.59 -5.71
C GLU A 217 -29.37 -12.34 -5.17
N SER A 218 -29.28 -12.57 -3.85
CA SER A 218 -28.17 -13.34 -3.25
C SER A 218 -28.30 -14.84 -3.43
N SER A 219 -29.49 -15.36 -3.77
CA SER A 219 -29.70 -16.79 -3.96
C SER A 219 -29.11 -17.31 -5.26
N GLU A 220 -29.12 -16.48 -6.33
CA GLU A 220 -28.47 -16.83 -7.59
C GLU A 220 -26.95 -16.65 -7.51
N GLN A 221 -26.46 -15.62 -6.80
CA GLN A 221 -25.03 -15.42 -6.55
C GLN A 221 -24.46 -16.45 -5.59
N ALA A 222 -25.20 -16.85 -4.54
CA ALA A 222 -24.80 -17.93 -3.63
C ALA A 222 -24.87 -19.31 -4.34
N ALA A 223 -25.83 -19.54 -5.21
CA ALA A 223 -25.90 -20.75 -6.02
C ALA A 223 -24.79 -20.82 -7.08
N SER A 224 -24.37 -19.69 -7.65
CA SER A 224 -23.20 -19.61 -8.53
C SER A 224 -21.89 -19.79 -7.75
N ALA A 225 -21.77 -19.24 -6.52
CA ALA A 225 -20.63 -19.44 -5.64
C ALA A 225 -20.50 -20.87 -5.09
N VAL A 226 -21.63 -21.58 -4.89
CA VAL A 226 -21.63 -23.01 -4.52
C VAL A 226 -21.35 -23.91 -5.72
N ARG A 227 -21.75 -23.51 -6.94
CA ARG A 227 -21.31 -24.17 -8.18
C ARG A 227 -19.83 -23.95 -8.48
N SER A 228 -19.25 -22.80 -8.11
CA SER A 228 -17.84 -22.48 -8.21
C SER A 228 -16.92 -23.31 -7.30
N ARG A 229 -17.44 -24.04 -6.31
CA ARG A 229 -16.64 -24.95 -5.47
C ARG A 229 -16.21 -26.27 -6.14
N ARG A 230 -16.49 -26.44 -7.43
CA ARG A 230 -15.81 -27.43 -8.26
C ARG A 230 -14.68 -26.76 -9.04
N SER A 231 -13.64 -26.31 -8.32
CA SER A 231 -12.41 -25.81 -8.92
C SER A 231 -11.72 -26.92 -9.72
N GLY A 232 -12.09 -26.99 -11.01
CA GLY A 232 -11.38 -27.80 -11.99
C GLY A 232 -10.34 -26.97 -12.73
N PRO A 233 -9.42 -27.61 -13.49
CA PRO A 233 -8.42 -26.90 -14.30
C PRO A 233 -9.03 -25.89 -15.29
N ALA A 234 -10.30 -26.02 -15.63
CA ALA A 234 -11.04 -25.07 -16.47
C ALA A 234 -11.26 -23.70 -15.80
N GLU A 235 -11.33 -23.63 -14.48
CA GLU A 235 -11.51 -22.37 -13.75
C GLU A 235 -10.18 -21.60 -13.63
N ALA A 236 -9.06 -22.31 -13.50
CA ALA A 236 -7.73 -21.71 -13.60
C ALA A 236 -7.48 -21.13 -15.01
N LEU A 237 -7.95 -21.80 -16.06
CA LEU A 237 -7.89 -21.26 -17.42
C LEU A 237 -8.79 -20.03 -17.60
N SER A 238 -9.93 -19.96 -16.94
CA SER A 238 -10.83 -18.81 -17.04
C SER A 238 -10.19 -17.53 -16.46
N PHE A 239 -9.24 -17.67 -15.53
CA PHE A 239 -8.46 -16.55 -14.99
C PHE A 239 -7.63 -15.84 -16.07
N PHE A 240 -7.19 -16.60 -17.07
CA PHE A 240 -6.42 -16.07 -18.20
C PHE A 240 -7.32 -15.60 -19.37
N ALA A 241 -8.63 -15.83 -19.31
CA ALA A 241 -9.55 -15.44 -20.39
C ALA A 241 -9.57 -13.91 -20.62
N ALA A 242 -9.34 -13.11 -19.56
CA ALA A 242 -9.24 -11.65 -19.66
C ALA A 242 -8.09 -11.21 -20.58
N PHE A 243 -6.99 -11.98 -20.64
CA PHE A 243 -5.83 -11.68 -21.50
C PHE A 243 -6.09 -11.92 -23.00
N CYS A 244 -7.21 -12.53 -23.37
CA CYS A 244 -7.64 -12.58 -24.78
C CYS A 244 -8.05 -11.20 -25.30
N SER A 245 -8.40 -10.26 -24.42
CA SER A 245 -8.62 -8.86 -24.78
C SER A 245 -7.29 -8.13 -24.92
N TRP A 246 -7.06 -7.51 -26.08
CA TRP A 246 -5.88 -6.70 -26.34
C TRP A 246 -5.73 -5.55 -25.31
N ASP A 247 -6.82 -4.83 -25.08
CA ASP A 247 -6.83 -3.67 -24.20
C ASP A 247 -6.54 -4.04 -22.74
N PHE A 248 -7.11 -5.15 -22.27
CA PHE A 248 -6.82 -5.67 -20.93
C PHE A 248 -5.34 -6.09 -20.79
N SER A 249 -4.81 -6.81 -21.80
CA SER A 249 -3.41 -7.25 -21.82
C SER A 249 -2.46 -6.06 -21.82
N MET A 250 -2.71 -5.04 -22.65
CA MET A 250 -1.89 -3.83 -22.70
C MET A 250 -1.95 -3.06 -21.38
N ALA A 251 -3.13 -2.93 -20.76
CA ALA A 251 -3.29 -2.29 -19.47
C ALA A 251 -2.54 -3.05 -18.37
N PHE A 252 -2.64 -4.38 -18.34
CA PHE A 252 -1.93 -5.21 -17.36
C PHE A 252 -0.41 -5.10 -17.51
N PHE A 253 0.14 -5.33 -18.71
CA PHE A 253 1.59 -5.30 -18.92
C PHE A 253 2.19 -3.90 -18.78
N SER A 254 1.49 -2.87 -19.27
CA SER A 254 1.90 -1.48 -19.07
C SER A 254 2.04 -1.15 -17.58
N ARG A 255 1.03 -1.47 -16.80
CA ARG A 255 1.02 -1.29 -15.34
C ARG A 255 2.12 -2.07 -14.66
N LEU A 256 2.25 -3.37 -14.97
CA LEU A 256 3.27 -4.26 -14.41
C LEU A 256 4.67 -3.67 -14.59
N VAL A 257 4.99 -3.22 -15.80
CA VAL A 257 6.32 -2.73 -16.15
C VAL A 257 6.62 -1.38 -15.50
N VAL A 258 5.67 -0.42 -15.50
CA VAL A 258 5.83 0.87 -14.81
C VAL A 258 6.12 0.67 -13.34
N PHE A 259 5.35 -0.20 -12.67
CA PHE A 259 5.55 -0.47 -11.25
C PHE A 259 6.85 -1.22 -10.96
N PHE A 260 7.32 -2.08 -11.87
CA PHE A 260 8.64 -2.69 -11.72
C PHE A 260 9.75 -1.63 -11.66
N GLY A 261 9.76 -0.69 -12.61
CA GLY A 261 10.74 0.39 -12.62
C GLY A 261 10.67 1.23 -11.34
N PHE A 262 9.47 1.65 -10.96
CA PHE A 262 9.26 2.51 -9.79
C PHE A 262 9.63 1.83 -8.46
N PHE A 263 9.16 0.61 -8.23
CA PHE A 263 9.42 -0.09 -6.98
C PHE A 263 10.86 -0.59 -6.85
N THR A 264 11.53 -0.94 -7.96
CA THR A 264 12.95 -1.33 -7.94
C THR A 264 13.83 -0.18 -7.48
N MET A 265 13.59 1.03 -7.99
CA MET A 265 14.27 2.23 -7.51
C MET A 265 13.93 2.52 -6.04
N SER A 266 12.65 2.41 -5.67
CA SER A 266 12.19 2.68 -4.29
C SER A 266 12.82 1.71 -3.28
N ALA A 267 12.96 0.43 -3.63
CA ALA A 267 13.55 -0.60 -2.78
C ALA A 267 15.04 -0.35 -2.47
N LEU A 268 15.77 0.25 -3.41
CA LEU A 268 17.20 0.53 -3.27
C LEU A 268 17.50 2.00 -2.92
N ASN A 269 16.48 2.85 -2.74
CA ASN A 269 16.64 4.29 -2.56
C ASN A 269 17.61 4.64 -1.41
N PHE A 270 17.55 3.92 -0.29
CA PHE A 270 18.46 4.13 0.84
C PHE A 270 19.93 3.89 0.44
N TYR A 271 20.21 2.82 -0.31
CA TYR A 271 21.57 2.47 -0.76
C TYR A 271 22.05 3.34 -1.91
N ILE A 272 21.15 3.78 -2.78
CA ILE A 272 21.47 4.79 -3.78
C ILE A 272 21.95 6.09 -3.11
N MET A 273 21.29 6.49 -2.02
CA MET A 273 21.70 7.66 -1.26
C MET A 273 23.03 7.48 -0.53
N SER A 274 23.28 6.28 0.06
CA SER A 274 24.52 6.04 0.79
C SER A 274 25.74 5.79 -0.10
N ASP A 275 25.56 5.01 -1.20
CA ASP A 275 26.67 4.48 -1.97
C ASP A 275 26.89 5.19 -3.31
N PHE A 276 25.78 5.58 -4.01
CA PHE A 276 25.89 6.20 -5.33
C PHE A 276 26.02 7.72 -5.24
N ILE A 277 25.22 8.37 -4.40
CA ILE A 277 25.33 9.83 -4.15
C ILE A 277 26.46 10.11 -3.17
N GLY A 278 26.68 9.19 -2.21
CA GLY A 278 27.67 9.30 -1.14
C GLY A 278 27.16 10.09 0.05
N ALA A 279 27.32 9.50 1.24
CA ALA A 279 26.84 10.10 2.49
C ALA A 279 27.42 11.50 2.75
N GLU A 280 28.65 11.75 2.29
CA GLU A 280 29.38 13.03 2.48
C GLU A 280 28.69 14.19 1.74
N SER A 281 28.04 13.93 0.60
CA SER A 281 27.35 14.94 -0.22
C SER A 281 25.92 15.25 0.29
N LEU A 282 25.44 14.48 1.30
CA LEU A 282 24.12 14.65 1.85
C LEU A 282 24.07 15.71 2.96
N PRO A 283 22.92 16.37 3.15
CA PRO A 283 22.77 17.31 4.25
C PRO A 283 23.08 16.64 5.60
N LYS A 284 24.08 17.18 6.33
CA LYS A 284 24.58 16.66 7.62
C LYS A 284 25.12 15.22 7.59
N GLY A 285 25.43 14.66 6.40
CA GLY A 285 25.95 13.29 6.27
C GLY A 285 24.95 12.20 6.70
N ASN A 286 23.66 12.50 6.84
CA ASN A 286 22.66 11.58 7.38
C ASN A 286 21.75 11.01 6.27
N VAL A 287 22.02 9.77 5.89
CA VAL A 287 21.29 9.04 4.84
C VAL A 287 19.81 8.90 5.19
N ALA A 288 19.47 8.53 6.43
CA ALA A 288 18.08 8.34 6.86
C ALA A 288 17.28 9.65 6.76
N ALA A 289 17.87 10.78 7.19
CA ALA A 289 17.24 12.09 7.06
C ALA A 289 17.09 12.54 5.61
N ALA A 290 18.06 12.21 4.75
CA ALA A 290 17.98 12.47 3.31
C ALA A 290 16.83 11.68 2.67
N VAL A 291 16.73 10.37 2.92
CA VAL A 291 15.62 9.52 2.44
C VAL A 291 14.27 10.06 2.93
N ALA A 292 14.16 10.46 4.19
CA ALA A 292 12.94 11.03 4.74
C ALA A 292 12.54 12.35 4.05
N THR A 293 13.52 13.20 3.74
CA THR A 293 13.28 14.44 3.01
C THR A 293 12.78 14.15 1.59
N LEU A 294 13.41 13.22 0.89
CA LEU A 294 13.01 12.83 -0.47
C LEU A 294 11.61 12.18 -0.48
N ALA A 295 11.30 11.33 0.50
CA ALA A 295 9.97 10.75 0.66
C ALA A 295 8.91 11.84 0.90
N THR A 296 9.23 12.85 1.70
CA THR A 296 8.35 14.00 1.95
C THR A 296 8.10 14.80 0.68
N VAL A 297 9.15 15.13 -0.06
CA VAL A 297 9.06 15.86 -1.33
C VAL A 297 8.22 15.08 -2.35
N SER A 298 8.54 13.80 -2.54
CA SER A 298 7.82 12.93 -3.47
C SER A 298 6.33 12.80 -3.11
N THR A 299 6.03 12.55 -1.83
CA THR A 299 4.64 12.43 -1.34
C THR A 299 3.89 13.76 -1.48
N GLY A 300 4.51 14.88 -1.17
CA GLY A 300 3.90 16.22 -1.36
C GLY A 300 3.53 16.48 -2.81
N CYS A 301 4.47 16.25 -3.75
CA CYS A 301 4.23 16.38 -5.18
C CYS A 301 3.15 15.39 -5.66
N GLN A 302 3.16 14.17 -5.16
CA GLN A 302 2.16 13.14 -5.49
C GLN A 302 0.74 13.58 -5.06
N VAL A 303 0.56 14.04 -3.83
CA VAL A 303 -0.74 14.49 -3.33
C VAL A 303 -1.25 15.69 -4.14
N ILE A 304 -0.40 16.67 -4.41
CA ILE A 304 -0.75 17.84 -5.24
C ILE A 304 -1.18 17.39 -6.64
N ALA A 305 -0.42 16.48 -7.25
CA ALA A 305 -0.72 15.98 -8.59
C ALA A 305 -2.05 15.18 -8.61
N VAL A 306 -2.33 14.36 -7.60
CA VAL A 306 -3.63 13.64 -7.48
C VAL A 306 -4.80 14.63 -7.43
N LEU A 307 -4.69 15.69 -6.64
CA LEU A 307 -5.76 16.69 -6.48
C LEU A 307 -6.03 17.47 -7.77
N ILE A 308 -4.98 17.81 -8.51
CA ILE A 308 -5.09 18.58 -9.77
C ILE A 308 -5.57 17.67 -10.90
N PHE A 309 -4.89 16.57 -11.13
CA PHE A 309 -5.12 15.71 -12.30
C PHE A 309 -6.32 14.78 -12.15
N GLY A 310 -6.78 14.50 -10.93
CA GLY A 310 -8.04 13.79 -10.72
C GLY A 310 -9.22 14.51 -11.36
N LYS A 311 -9.33 15.83 -11.17
CA LYS A 311 -10.35 16.68 -11.83
C LYS A 311 -10.05 16.93 -13.31
N LEU A 312 -8.80 17.18 -13.64
CA LEU A 312 -8.38 17.52 -15.00
C LEU A 312 -8.62 16.36 -15.98
N ALA A 313 -8.41 15.13 -15.53
CA ALA A 313 -8.66 13.93 -16.34
C ALA A 313 -10.11 13.76 -16.75
N ASP A 314 -11.04 14.13 -15.85
CA ASP A 314 -12.48 14.10 -16.15
C ASP A 314 -12.90 15.22 -17.12
N ILE A 315 -12.26 16.39 -17.04
CA ILE A 315 -12.55 17.54 -17.94
C ILE A 315 -12.01 17.28 -19.36
N LEU A 316 -10.79 16.73 -19.46
CA LEU A 316 -10.12 16.54 -20.75
C LEU A 316 -10.61 15.30 -21.52
N ASP A 317 -11.23 14.33 -20.84
CA ASP A 317 -11.65 13.03 -21.39
C ASP A 317 -10.56 12.31 -22.23
N ARG A 318 -9.29 12.50 -21.83
CA ARG A 318 -8.11 11.93 -22.50
C ARG A 318 -7.24 11.14 -21.53
N ARG A 319 -7.88 10.21 -20.83
CA ARG A 319 -7.29 9.48 -19.70
C ARG A 319 -6.03 8.71 -20.09
N LYS A 320 -6.00 8.00 -21.23
CA LYS A 320 -4.82 7.25 -21.66
C LYS A 320 -3.61 8.14 -21.97
N LEU A 321 -3.85 9.32 -22.56
CA LEU A 321 -2.77 10.25 -22.84
C LEU A 321 -2.14 10.76 -21.55
N ILE A 322 -2.95 11.09 -20.54
CA ILE A 322 -2.48 11.59 -19.26
C ILE A 322 -1.64 10.52 -18.55
N VAL A 323 -2.09 9.25 -18.50
CA VAL A 323 -1.35 8.14 -17.89
C VAL A 323 -0.09 7.81 -18.69
N GLY A 324 -0.19 7.77 -20.03
CA GLY A 324 0.96 7.51 -20.89
C GLY A 324 2.05 8.59 -20.77
N LEU A 325 1.66 9.87 -20.75
CA LEU A 325 2.59 10.99 -20.56
C LEU A 325 3.19 10.98 -19.15
N ALA A 326 2.44 10.62 -18.13
CA ALA A 326 2.97 10.46 -16.77
C ALA A 326 4.02 9.34 -16.69
N ALA A 327 3.80 8.21 -17.36
CA ALA A 327 4.78 7.14 -17.46
C ALA A 327 6.05 7.57 -18.23
N LEU A 328 5.90 8.29 -19.34
CA LEU A 328 7.05 8.86 -20.07
C LEU A 328 7.78 9.95 -19.27
N GLY A 329 7.05 10.78 -18.52
CA GLY A 329 7.63 11.75 -17.58
C GLY A 329 8.46 11.07 -16.48
N LEU A 330 8.03 9.88 -16.03
CA LEU A 330 8.80 9.07 -15.08
C LEU A 330 10.12 8.58 -15.70
N ALA A 331 10.16 8.27 -17.00
CA ALA A 331 11.41 7.94 -17.68
C ALA A 331 12.38 9.12 -17.67
N ILE A 332 11.89 10.35 -17.87
CA ILE A 332 12.71 11.58 -17.75
C ILE A 332 13.23 11.74 -16.32
N ALA A 333 12.37 11.46 -15.30
CA ALA A 333 12.81 11.50 -13.91
C ALA A 333 14.01 10.56 -13.67
N PHE A 334 13.97 9.32 -14.17
CA PHE A 334 15.07 8.36 -14.03
C PHE A 334 16.37 8.80 -14.71
N ALA A 335 16.30 9.59 -15.77
CA ALA A 335 17.49 10.14 -16.45
C ALA A 335 18.23 11.19 -15.59
N VAL A 336 17.52 11.91 -14.71
CA VAL A 336 18.11 13.00 -13.91
C VAL A 336 19.30 12.56 -13.06
N PRO A 337 19.22 11.50 -12.21
CA PRO A 337 20.34 11.06 -11.40
C PRO A 337 21.51 10.48 -12.21
N MET A 338 21.26 10.05 -13.45
CA MET A 338 22.32 9.56 -14.34
C MET A 338 23.17 10.73 -14.88
N VAL A 339 22.52 11.86 -15.17
CA VAL A 339 23.20 13.07 -15.67
C VAL A 339 23.79 13.89 -14.51
N SER A 340 23.10 13.93 -13.39
CA SER A 340 23.49 14.70 -12.21
C SER A 340 23.40 13.82 -10.95
N PRO A 341 24.42 13.00 -10.66
CA PRO A 341 24.46 12.15 -9.48
C PRO A 341 24.77 12.96 -8.22
N THR A 342 23.87 13.86 -7.86
CA THR A 342 24.01 14.80 -6.75
C THR A 342 22.75 14.79 -5.88
N TRP A 343 22.86 15.33 -4.67
CA TRP A 343 21.70 15.58 -3.81
C TRP A 343 20.59 16.36 -4.53
N THR A 344 20.95 17.42 -5.24
CA THR A 344 19.98 18.22 -6.01
C THR A 344 19.33 17.41 -7.13
N GLY A 345 20.10 16.59 -7.85
CA GLY A 345 19.57 15.67 -8.87
C GLY A 345 18.55 14.70 -8.29
N MET A 346 18.80 14.16 -7.09
CA MET A 346 17.85 13.30 -6.40
C MET A 346 16.58 14.03 -5.97
N ILE A 347 16.67 15.27 -5.52
CA ILE A 347 15.48 16.10 -5.24
C ILE A 347 14.64 16.28 -6.51
N ILE A 348 15.27 16.66 -7.62
CA ILE A 348 14.58 16.86 -8.90
C ILE A 348 13.92 15.55 -9.35
N TYR A 349 14.63 14.41 -9.25
CA TYR A 349 14.05 13.09 -9.51
C TYR A 349 12.77 12.88 -8.70
N HIS A 350 12.80 13.08 -7.36
CA HIS A 350 11.66 12.83 -6.50
C HIS A 350 10.49 13.81 -6.72
N VAL A 351 10.77 15.04 -7.12
CA VAL A 351 9.74 16.01 -7.54
C VAL A 351 9.01 15.51 -8.78
N ILE A 352 9.77 15.17 -9.83
CA ILE A 352 9.20 14.72 -11.11
C ILE A 352 8.51 13.35 -10.92
N ALA A 353 9.20 12.39 -10.30
CA ALA A 353 8.66 11.06 -10.08
C ALA A 353 7.41 11.07 -9.19
N GLY A 354 7.42 11.88 -8.11
CA GLY A 354 6.25 12.07 -7.26
C GLY A 354 5.06 12.65 -8.00
N ALA A 355 5.28 13.70 -8.79
CA ALA A 355 4.24 14.31 -9.62
C ALA A 355 3.69 13.31 -10.66
N CYS A 356 4.57 12.62 -11.41
CA CYS A 356 4.17 11.63 -12.41
C CYS A 356 3.40 10.46 -11.80
N MET A 357 3.85 9.92 -10.65
CA MET A 357 3.14 8.85 -9.96
C MET A 357 1.80 9.32 -9.39
N GLY A 358 1.71 10.58 -8.95
CA GLY A 358 0.44 11.18 -8.53
C GLY A 358 -0.58 11.25 -9.66
N VAL A 359 -0.15 11.71 -10.84
CA VAL A 359 -0.97 11.71 -12.06
C VAL A 359 -1.38 10.28 -12.43
N TYR A 360 -0.43 9.35 -12.40
CA TYR A 360 -0.67 7.94 -12.70
C TYR A 360 -1.75 7.36 -11.77
N PHE A 361 -1.60 7.48 -10.46
CA PHE A 361 -2.58 6.97 -9.50
C PHE A 361 -3.96 7.62 -9.59
N ALA A 362 -4.01 8.92 -9.94
CA ALA A 362 -5.29 9.62 -10.08
C ALA A 362 -6.17 9.07 -11.20
N VAL A 363 -5.56 8.58 -12.28
CA VAL A 363 -6.26 8.23 -13.53
C VAL A 363 -6.27 6.72 -13.81
N ASP A 364 -5.25 6.00 -13.32
CA ASP A 364 -5.04 4.57 -13.59
C ASP A 364 -6.25 3.70 -13.22
N VAL A 365 -6.86 3.93 -12.05
CA VAL A 365 -8.05 3.16 -11.62
C VAL A 365 -9.22 3.35 -12.57
N ALA A 366 -9.39 4.56 -13.12
CA ALA A 366 -10.44 4.84 -14.10
C ALA A 366 -10.16 4.13 -15.45
N VAL A 367 -8.90 4.14 -15.91
CA VAL A 367 -8.48 3.38 -17.10
C VAL A 367 -8.73 1.90 -16.90
N MET A 368 -8.34 1.34 -15.74
CA MET A 368 -8.55 -0.07 -15.41
C MET A 368 -10.03 -0.48 -15.46
N SER A 369 -10.92 0.36 -14.95
CA SER A 369 -12.36 0.07 -15.00
C SER A 369 -12.96 0.06 -16.41
N LEU A 370 -12.35 0.78 -17.36
CA LEU A 370 -12.81 0.90 -18.73
C LEU A 370 -12.31 -0.23 -19.65
N VAL A 371 -11.22 -0.90 -19.28
CA VAL A 371 -10.63 -2.00 -20.08
C VAL A 371 -11.13 -3.38 -19.67
N LEU A 372 -12.04 -3.48 -18.68
CA LEU A 372 -12.59 -4.75 -18.23
C LEU A 372 -13.42 -5.40 -19.38
N PRO A 373 -13.10 -6.66 -19.76
CA PRO A 373 -13.78 -7.33 -20.86
C PRO A 373 -15.25 -7.64 -20.56
N ASP A 374 -15.58 -7.92 -19.30
CA ASP A 374 -16.92 -8.36 -18.89
C ASP A 374 -17.29 -7.78 -17.52
N ALA A 375 -18.41 -7.06 -17.47
CA ALA A 375 -18.95 -6.48 -16.24
C ALA A 375 -19.38 -7.56 -15.22
N GLN A 376 -19.75 -8.78 -15.66
CA GLN A 376 -20.16 -9.87 -14.78
C GLN A 376 -18.97 -10.47 -14.01
N HIS A 377 -17.76 -10.38 -14.56
CA HIS A 377 -16.53 -10.90 -13.98
C HIS A 377 -15.59 -9.79 -13.50
N ALA A 378 -16.06 -8.54 -13.37
CA ALA A 378 -15.25 -7.38 -13.01
C ALA A 378 -14.41 -7.57 -11.75
N GLY A 379 -14.93 -8.25 -10.72
CA GLY A 379 -14.19 -8.52 -9.49
C GLY A 379 -12.96 -9.42 -9.70
N ARG A 380 -13.08 -10.46 -10.54
CA ARG A 380 -11.98 -11.34 -10.91
C ARG A 380 -10.92 -10.56 -11.70
N ASP A 381 -11.35 -9.83 -12.71
CA ASP A 381 -10.45 -9.14 -13.64
C ASP A 381 -9.71 -7.98 -12.94
N LEU A 382 -10.35 -7.26 -12.02
CA LEU A 382 -9.68 -6.29 -11.13
C LEU A 382 -8.68 -6.98 -10.19
N GLY A 383 -8.97 -8.19 -9.71
CA GLY A 383 -8.02 -9.00 -8.95
C GLY A 383 -6.78 -9.36 -9.76
N VAL A 384 -6.94 -9.73 -11.03
CA VAL A 384 -5.81 -9.95 -11.96
C VAL A 384 -4.99 -8.67 -12.13
N LEU A 385 -5.65 -7.53 -12.36
CA LEU A 385 -4.97 -6.23 -12.49
C LEU A 385 -4.21 -5.81 -11.20
N ALA A 386 -4.67 -6.22 -10.02
CA ALA A 386 -3.95 -5.98 -8.76
C ALA A 386 -2.60 -6.72 -8.72
N ILE A 387 -2.48 -7.88 -9.38
CA ILE A 387 -1.22 -8.63 -9.51
C ILE A 387 -0.16 -7.79 -10.22
N ALA A 388 -0.55 -6.97 -11.21
CA ALA A 388 0.35 -6.06 -11.91
C ALA A 388 1.02 -5.00 -11.00
N THR A 389 0.54 -4.83 -9.77
CA THR A 389 1.17 -3.96 -8.77
C THR A 389 1.87 -4.76 -7.68
N SER A 390 1.25 -5.83 -7.18
CA SER A 390 1.78 -6.59 -6.05
C SER A 390 3.02 -7.41 -6.42
N VAL A 391 3.07 -8.00 -7.61
CA VAL A 391 4.24 -8.76 -8.08
C VAL A 391 5.48 -7.87 -8.23
N PRO A 392 5.42 -6.71 -8.90
CA PRO A 392 6.54 -5.77 -8.92
C PRO A 392 6.98 -5.33 -7.52
N ALA A 393 6.05 -5.00 -6.64
CA ALA A 393 6.39 -4.58 -5.27
C ALA A 393 7.13 -5.68 -4.49
N MET A 394 6.73 -6.94 -4.65
CA MET A 394 7.37 -8.09 -4.02
C MET A 394 8.76 -8.39 -4.59
N LEU A 395 8.92 -8.31 -5.92
CA LEU A 395 10.15 -8.70 -6.62
C LEU A 395 11.13 -7.54 -6.82
N ALA A 396 10.75 -6.31 -6.52
CA ALA A 396 11.54 -5.10 -6.77
C ALA A 396 12.96 -5.16 -6.20
N GLY A 397 13.10 -5.56 -4.93
CA GLY A 397 14.40 -5.72 -4.29
C GLY A 397 15.26 -6.79 -4.96
N LEU A 398 14.66 -7.92 -5.35
CA LEU A 398 15.35 -9.00 -6.05
C LEU A 398 15.86 -8.55 -7.43
N VAL A 399 14.99 -7.89 -8.21
CA VAL A 399 15.38 -7.34 -9.52
C VAL A 399 16.50 -6.32 -9.35
N GLY A 400 16.41 -5.42 -8.39
CA GLY A 400 17.44 -4.43 -8.10
C GLY A 400 18.79 -5.09 -7.67
N SER A 401 18.72 -6.11 -6.84
CA SER A 401 19.90 -6.90 -6.42
C SER A 401 20.56 -7.60 -7.61
N LEU A 402 19.78 -8.23 -8.50
CA LEU A 402 20.29 -8.87 -9.71
C LEU A 402 20.92 -7.87 -10.68
N LEU A 403 20.31 -6.71 -10.88
CA LEU A 403 20.86 -5.65 -11.72
C LEU A 403 22.20 -5.17 -11.18
N LEU A 404 22.30 -4.93 -9.88
CA LEU A 404 23.51 -4.47 -9.23
C LEU A 404 24.62 -5.53 -9.27
N SER A 405 24.29 -6.79 -9.00
CA SER A 405 25.28 -7.90 -9.06
C SER A 405 25.81 -8.14 -10.50
N ALA A 406 24.97 -7.94 -11.51
CA ALA A 406 25.35 -8.13 -12.90
C ALA A 406 26.20 -6.98 -13.47
N THR A 407 25.98 -5.73 -13.01
CA THR A 407 26.60 -4.54 -13.60
C THR A 407 27.60 -3.84 -12.70
N GLY A 408 27.55 -4.11 -11.39
CA GLY A 408 28.40 -3.43 -10.39
C GLY A 408 28.04 -1.94 -10.15
N THR A 409 26.96 -1.44 -10.75
CA THR A 409 26.62 0.00 -10.64
C THR A 409 25.13 0.24 -10.44
N TYR A 410 24.78 1.22 -9.58
CA TYR A 410 23.41 1.68 -9.40
C TYR A 410 22.80 2.37 -10.65
N ALA A 411 23.63 2.78 -11.61
CA ALA A 411 23.14 3.32 -12.88
C ALA A 411 22.21 2.35 -13.61
N SER A 412 22.46 1.03 -13.49
CA SER A 412 21.60 0.00 -14.08
C SER A 412 20.15 0.04 -13.56
N VAL A 413 19.95 0.43 -12.31
CA VAL A 413 18.60 0.57 -11.72
C VAL A 413 17.84 1.73 -12.37
N PHE A 414 18.52 2.84 -12.62
CA PHE A 414 17.91 3.99 -13.31
C PHE A 414 17.61 3.66 -14.77
N VAL A 415 18.54 3.00 -15.49
CA VAL A 415 18.33 2.55 -16.88
C VAL A 415 17.13 1.58 -16.93
N PHE A 416 17.08 0.63 -16.03
CA PHE A 416 15.95 -0.30 -15.93
C PHE A 416 14.63 0.44 -15.69
N GLY A 417 14.58 1.37 -14.73
CA GLY A 417 13.43 2.21 -14.46
C GLY A 417 12.99 3.05 -15.66
N MET A 418 13.95 3.61 -16.39
CA MET A 418 13.70 4.38 -17.61
C MET A 418 13.11 3.51 -18.72
N VAL A 419 13.69 2.34 -19.00
CA VAL A 419 13.20 1.40 -20.01
C VAL A 419 11.78 0.92 -19.64
N CYS A 420 11.58 0.54 -18.39
CA CYS A 420 10.27 0.14 -17.89
C CYS A 420 9.22 1.26 -18.07
N SER A 421 9.58 2.49 -17.76
CA SER A 421 8.67 3.63 -17.86
C SER A 421 8.32 3.96 -19.32
N VAL A 422 9.29 3.88 -20.23
CA VAL A 422 9.06 4.05 -21.68
C VAL A 422 8.15 2.94 -22.22
N LEU A 423 8.47 1.68 -21.94
CA LEU A 423 7.67 0.54 -22.39
C LEU A 423 6.24 0.58 -21.82
N GLY A 424 6.10 0.94 -20.55
CA GLY A 424 4.79 1.10 -19.92
C GLY A 424 4.00 2.27 -20.48
N GLY A 425 4.65 3.42 -20.75
CA GLY A 425 4.04 4.58 -21.39
C GLY A 425 3.53 4.25 -22.80
N ILE A 426 4.37 3.62 -23.63
CA ILE A 426 3.98 3.15 -24.97
C ILE A 426 2.84 2.15 -24.87
N GLY A 427 2.93 1.16 -23.97
CA GLY A 427 1.86 0.16 -23.76
C GLY A 427 0.53 0.80 -23.40
N THR A 428 0.53 1.82 -22.52
CA THR A 428 -0.69 2.57 -22.21
C THR A 428 -1.27 3.28 -23.42
N LEU A 429 -0.43 3.89 -24.27
CA LEU A 429 -0.87 4.59 -25.46
C LEU A 429 -1.45 3.63 -26.55
N LEU A 430 -1.08 2.35 -26.53
CA LEU A 430 -1.59 1.32 -27.42
C LEU A 430 -2.98 0.77 -27.02
N ILE A 431 -3.51 1.13 -25.87
CA ILE A 431 -4.89 0.79 -25.46
C ILE A 431 -5.87 1.48 -26.42
N ARG A 432 -6.80 0.72 -26.97
CA ARG A 432 -7.77 1.19 -27.98
C ARG A 432 -9.11 1.59 -27.40
N ALA A 433 -9.55 0.92 -26.35
CA ALA A 433 -10.85 1.13 -25.70
C ALA A 433 -10.99 2.46 -24.95
N VAL A 434 -9.88 3.15 -24.66
CA VAL A 434 -9.85 4.39 -23.87
C VAL A 434 -9.28 5.55 -24.71
N ARG A 435 -9.87 6.73 -24.59
CA ARG A 435 -9.39 7.97 -25.22
C ARG A 435 -8.49 8.79 -24.29
#